data_724ac8c9ff444a6d101f99283f0f1549
#
_entry.id   724ac8c9ff444a6d101f99283f0f1549
#
_cell.length_a   1.000
_cell.length_b   1.000
_cell.length_c   1.000
_cell.angle_alpha   90.00
_cell.angle_beta   90.00
_cell.angle_gamma   90.00
#
_symmetry.space_group_name_H-M   'P 1'
#
loop_
_entity.id
_entity.type
_entity.pdbx_description
1 polymer ?
#
loop_
_entity_poly.entity_id
_entity_poly.type
_entity_poly.pdbx_seq_one_letter_code
_entity_poly.pdbx_strand_id
1 'polypeptide(L)'
;MKRRLFLFAAMLLLTILVNAQGWTSVQAVGVMPGNTPSENRQALQRAIDAMSPRGGVLYVEPAEGGYPMEGGLLLRRNVSLVGAHGPTGRGTATADRSMPTGSLFVITDRERPFIRVESATQLRGLQFFYPEQTHTDPARIIAYPLTISLAAEVNAQGVTLSCLTFYGEYMAMDFRAQAPRICEQILFEHCYGYPLSGEFIAIDRCYDVPRILHCHVNPANMREFRRPFSRSVIDAVVARRTYTYWIDHTDNAQCIDLFTFGVYGGIRLGSETYGQLTNFNFDCVAVGIHKIGSQWKNRNWQIAQGSIIANTGSRIEDVHPILIEGVGHTALSNVEAFSGGNGALTNFEASWDYMTVTGPASVSMTGCRMQGYKSAEPLHLHPEARVRAVACFDKDNNLFEK
;
A
#
# COMPACT_ATOMS: atom_id res chain seq x y z
N MET A 1 -36.79 -42.20 -23.95
CA MET A 1 -36.48 -40.92 -24.61
C MET A 1 -36.82 -39.68 -23.73
N LYS A 2 -38.00 -39.55 -23.19
CA LYS A 2 -38.43 -38.37 -22.44
C LYS A 2 -37.58 -38.03 -21.18
N ARG A 3 -37.05 -39.04 -20.46
CA ARG A 3 -36.20 -38.82 -19.25
C ARG A 3 -34.78 -38.29 -19.59
N ARG A 4 -34.21 -38.64 -20.71
CA ARG A 4 -32.89 -38.13 -21.17
C ARG A 4 -32.99 -36.70 -21.68
N LEU A 5 -34.09 -36.32 -22.28
CA LEU A 5 -34.37 -34.95 -22.72
C LEU A 5 -34.53 -33.99 -21.53
N PHE A 6 -35.18 -34.47 -20.43
CA PHE A 6 -35.37 -33.68 -19.24
C PHE A 6 -34.03 -33.43 -18.47
N LEU A 7 -33.15 -34.44 -18.41
CA LEU A 7 -31.80 -34.29 -17.84
C LEU A 7 -30.92 -33.35 -18.66
N PHE A 8 -31.01 -33.38 -19.99
CA PHE A 8 -30.26 -32.48 -20.86
C PHE A 8 -30.79 -31.03 -20.76
N ALA A 9 -32.10 -30.85 -20.66
CA ALA A 9 -32.73 -29.54 -20.46
C ALA A 9 -32.41 -28.99 -19.05
N ALA A 10 -32.41 -29.82 -18.01
CA ALA A 10 -32.02 -29.43 -16.66
C ALA A 10 -30.53 -29.07 -16.56
N MET A 11 -29.65 -29.81 -17.21
CA MET A 11 -28.24 -29.46 -17.29
C MET A 11 -27.99 -28.17 -18.09
N LEU A 12 -28.72 -27.95 -19.19
CA LEU A 12 -28.64 -26.71 -19.97
C LEU A 12 -29.20 -25.52 -19.17
N LEU A 13 -30.29 -25.70 -18.41
CA LEU A 13 -30.81 -24.65 -17.50
C LEU A 13 -29.86 -24.37 -16.33
N LEU A 14 -29.20 -25.39 -15.74
CA LEU A 14 -28.18 -25.18 -14.70
C LEU A 14 -26.96 -24.42 -15.26
N THR A 15 -26.51 -24.74 -16.48
CA THR A 15 -25.42 -23.99 -17.14
C THR A 15 -25.82 -22.55 -17.48
N ILE A 16 -27.08 -22.32 -17.85
CA ILE A 16 -27.61 -20.98 -18.13
C ILE A 16 -27.79 -20.18 -16.83
N LEU A 17 -28.23 -20.81 -15.74
CA LEU A 17 -28.38 -20.18 -14.44
C LEU A 17 -27.04 -19.80 -13.80
N VAL A 18 -26.00 -20.60 -13.98
CA VAL A 18 -24.64 -20.28 -13.52
C VAL A 18 -24.03 -19.13 -14.34
N ASN A 19 -24.35 -19.02 -15.63
CA ASN A 19 -23.94 -17.90 -16.48
C ASN A 19 -24.79 -16.62 -16.28
N ALA A 20 -25.95 -16.71 -15.66
CA ALA A 20 -26.83 -15.55 -15.41
C ALA A 20 -26.33 -14.65 -14.27
N GLN A 21 -25.33 -15.06 -13.49
CA GLN A 21 -24.75 -14.26 -12.40
C GLN A 21 -23.54 -13.41 -12.83
N GLY A 22 -23.07 -13.50 -14.08
CA GLY A 22 -21.97 -12.68 -14.60
C GLY A 22 -20.58 -13.02 -14.02
N TRP A 23 -20.48 -14.03 -13.15
CA TRP A 23 -19.23 -14.46 -12.52
C TRP A 23 -18.81 -15.83 -13.06
N THR A 24 -17.52 -15.95 -13.42
CA THR A 24 -16.94 -17.20 -13.88
C THR A 24 -15.92 -17.68 -12.87
N SER A 25 -16.08 -18.90 -12.38
CA SER A 25 -15.11 -19.55 -11.49
C SER A 25 -13.75 -19.73 -12.20
N VAL A 26 -12.65 -19.41 -11.51
CA VAL A 26 -11.32 -19.67 -12.08
C VAL A 26 -11.05 -21.17 -12.22
N GLN A 27 -11.63 -22.01 -11.34
CA GLN A 27 -11.52 -23.47 -11.47
C GLN A 27 -12.24 -23.97 -12.73
N ALA A 28 -13.39 -23.39 -13.08
CA ALA A 28 -14.11 -23.75 -14.29
C ALA A 28 -13.34 -23.41 -15.58
N VAL A 29 -12.38 -22.50 -15.52
CA VAL A 29 -11.49 -22.17 -16.65
C VAL A 29 -10.11 -22.83 -16.57
N GLY A 30 -9.94 -23.77 -15.63
CA GLY A 30 -8.76 -24.62 -15.53
C GLY A 30 -7.65 -24.11 -14.62
N VAL A 31 -7.90 -23.12 -13.76
CA VAL A 31 -6.97 -22.70 -12.71
C VAL A 31 -7.21 -23.56 -11.47
N MET A 32 -6.28 -24.44 -11.13
CA MET A 32 -6.46 -25.47 -10.11
C MET A 32 -5.34 -25.43 -9.07
N PRO A 33 -5.62 -25.77 -7.78
CA PRO A 33 -4.56 -25.86 -6.76
C PRO A 33 -3.47 -26.89 -7.07
N GLY A 34 -3.81 -27.94 -7.79
CA GLY A 34 -2.89 -29.02 -8.16
C GLY A 34 -2.08 -28.79 -9.45
N ASN A 35 -2.32 -27.70 -10.15
CA ASN A 35 -1.58 -27.37 -11.39
C ASN A 35 -0.20 -26.79 -11.06
N THR A 36 0.69 -26.83 -12.04
CA THR A 36 1.94 -26.07 -12.00
C THR A 36 1.66 -24.55 -12.08
N PRO A 37 2.56 -23.70 -11.57
CA PRO A 37 2.41 -22.25 -11.68
C PRO A 37 2.20 -21.75 -13.12
N SER A 38 2.87 -22.37 -14.09
CA SER A 38 2.77 -22.01 -15.51
C SER A 38 1.42 -22.40 -16.13
N GLU A 39 0.89 -23.59 -15.81
CA GLU A 39 -0.44 -24.01 -16.26
C GLU A 39 -1.52 -23.07 -15.75
N ASN A 40 -1.47 -22.72 -14.46
CA ASN A 40 -2.42 -21.78 -13.85
C ASN A 40 -2.34 -20.40 -14.49
N ARG A 41 -1.13 -19.85 -14.67
CA ARG A 41 -0.95 -18.57 -15.35
C ARG A 41 -1.54 -18.59 -16.75
N GLN A 42 -1.26 -19.63 -17.54
CA GLN A 42 -1.77 -19.75 -18.91
C GLN A 42 -3.29 -19.88 -18.94
N ALA A 43 -3.88 -20.68 -18.04
CA ALA A 43 -5.32 -20.85 -17.94
C ALA A 43 -6.02 -19.54 -17.58
N LEU A 44 -5.50 -18.84 -16.56
CA LEU A 44 -6.04 -17.56 -16.12
C LEU A 44 -5.90 -16.49 -17.22
N GLN A 45 -4.76 -16.40 -17.89
CA GLN A 45 -4.56 -15.43 -18.97
C GLN A 45 -5.52 -15.67 -20.15
N ARG A 46 -5.71 -16.92 -20.57
CA ARG A 46 -6.70 -17.23 -21.63
C ARG A 46 -8.12 -16.80 -21.23
N ALA A 47 -8.51 -17.02 -19.97
CA ALA A 47 -9.81 -16.60 -19.48
C ALA A 47 -9.97 -15.08 -19.47
N ILE A 48 -8.95 -14.34 -19.00
CA ILE A 48 -8.89 -12.88 -19.04
C ILE A 48 -9.02 -12.36 -20.46
N ASP A 49 -8.24 -12.91 -21.40
CA ASP A 49 -8.24 -12.48 -22.81
C ASP A 49 -9.60 -12.75 -23.48
N ALA A 50 -10.22 -13.90 -23.22
CA ALA A 50 -11.53 -14.24 -23.75
C ALA A 50 -12.67 -13.37 -23.18
N MET A 51 -12.52 -12.91 -21.92
CA MET A 51 -13.54 -12.11 -21.22
C MET A 51 -13.47 -10.62 -21.58
N SER A 52 -12.28 -10.09 -21.83
CA SER A 52 -12.03 -8.65 -22.02
C SER A 52 -12.93 -7.96 -23.05
N PRO A 53 -13.27 -8.55 -24.21
CA PRO A 53 -14.12 -7.87 -25.20
C PRO A 53 -15.54 -7.55 -24.72
N ARG A 54 -16.08 -8.33 -23.77
CA ARG A 54 -17.44 -8.15 -23.22
C ARG A 54 -17.45 -7.64 -21.79
N GLY A 55 -16.31 -7.74 -21.13
CA GLY A 55 -16.19 -7.54 -19.68
C GLY A 55 -16.71 -8.73 -18.87
N GLY A 56 -16.33 -8.80 -17.60
CA GLY A 56 -16.80 -9.81 -16.68
C GLY A 56 -15.97 -9.98 -15.43
N VAL A 57 -16.38 -10.94 -14.61
CA VAL A 57 -15.76 -11.23 -13.31
C VAL A 57 -15.26 -12.68 -13.30
N LEU A 58 -13.98 -12.84 -12.99
CA LEU A 58 -13.36 -14.13 -12.66
C LEU A 58 -13.33 -14.24 -11.13
N TYR A 59 -14.02 -15.22 -10.60
CA TYR A 59 -14.08 -15.49 -9.17
C TYR A 59 -13.00 -16.50 -8.79
N VAL A 60 -12.13 -16.07 -7.88
CA VAL A 60 -11.07 -16.91 -7.29
C VAL A 60 -11.62 -17.55 -6.02
N GLU A 61 -12.03 -18.80 -6.09
CA GLU A 61 -12.57 -19.52 -4.96
C GLU A 61 -11.51 -19.72 -3.87
N PRO A 62 -11.89 -19.72 -2.58
CA PRO A 62 -11.02 -20.24 -1.54
C PRO A 62 -10.63 -21.69 -1.83
N ALA A 63 -9.34 -22.00 -1.76
CA ALA A 63 -8.82 -23.34 -2.00
C ALA A 63 -7.73 -23.68 -1.00
N GLU A 64 -7.72 -24.93 -0.54
CA GLU A 64 -6.64 -25.44 0.30
C GLU A 64 -5.30 -25.37 -0.43
N GLY A 65 -4.27 -24.80 0.22
CA GLY A 65 -2.96 -24.57 -0.38
C GLY A 65 -2.90 -23.41 -1.39
N GLY A 66 -4.04 -22.80 -1.75
CA GLY A 66 -4.10 -21.72 -2.74
C GLY A 66 -3.79 -22.18 -4.17
N TYR A 67 -3.57 -21.23 -5.05
CA TYR A 67 -3.26 -21.46 -6.47
C TYR A 67 -1.80 -21.11 -6.74
N PRO A 68 -0.93 -22.10 -7.05
CA PRO A 68 0.44 -21.81 -7.48
C PRO A 68 0.42 -20.98 -8.77
N MET A 69 1.15 -19.86 -8.78
CA MET A 69 1.11 -18.92 -9.90
C MET A 69 2.50 -18.46 -10.31
N GLU A 70 2.70 -18.44 -11.61
CA GLU A 70 3.82 -17.79 -12.29
C GLU A 70 3.45 -16.33 -12.58
N GLY A 71 4.41 -15.42 -12.58
CA GLY A 71 4.21 -14.00 -12.93
C GLY A 71 3.95 -13.78 -14.42
N GLY A 72 3.71 -12.53 -14.80
CA GLY A 72 3.50 -12.12 -16.18
C GLY A 72 2.03 -12.11 -16.62
N LEU A 73 1.09 -12.08 -15.67
CA LEU A 73 -0.32 -11.87 -15.98
C LEU A 73 -0.56 -10.42 -16.46
N LEU A 74 -1.47 -10.29 -17.43
CA LEU A 74 -2.01 -9.00 -17.86
C LEU A 74 -3.53 -9.00 -17.67
N LEU A 75 -3.99 -8.26 -16.66
CA LEU A 75 -5.42 -8.06 -16.43
C LEU A 75 -5.93 -7.04 -17.46
N ARG A 76 -6.58 -7.55 -18.47
CA ARG A 76 -7.13 -6.76 -19.57
C ARG A 76 -8.29 -5.90 -19.10
N ARG A 77 -8.50 -4.80 -19.81
CA ARG A 77 -9.63 -3.89 -19.56
C ARG A 77 -10.97 -4.65 -19.42
N ASN A 78 -11.83 -4.09 -18.58
CA ASN A 78 -13.17 -4.59 -18.30
C ASN A 78 -13.22 -5.96 -17.58
N VAL A 79 -12.10 -6.50 -17.12
CA VAL A 79 -12.05 -7.76 -16.38
C VAL A 79 -11.75 -7.50 -14.92
N SER A 80 -12.51 -8.14 -14.04
CA SER A 80 -12.30 -8.12 -12.59
C SER A 80 -11.88 -9.51 -12.08
N LEU A 81 -10.88 -9.55 -11.20
CA LEU A 81 -10.56 -10.74 -10.39
C LEU A 81 -11.09 -10.50 -8.97
N VAL A 82 -12.01 -11.34 -8.52
CA VAL A 82 -12.67 -11.19 -7.22
C VAL A 82 -12.51 -12.46 -6.41
N GLY A 83 -12.07 -12.32 -5.17
CA GLY A 83 -11.96 -13.40 -4.19
C GLY A 83 -12.91 -13.20 -3.01
N ALA A 84 -12.88 -14.13 -2.09
CA ALA A 84 -13.73 -14.15 -0.89
C ALA A 84 -13.08 -13.50 0.34
N HIS A 85 -11.81 -13.05 0.23
CA HIS A 85 -11.11 -12.49 1.38
C HIS A 85 -11.64 -11.10 1.76
N GLY A 86 -11.90 -10.90 3.05
CA GLY A 86 -12.24 -9.59 3.60
C GLY A 86 -10.99 -8.81 4.03
N PRO A 87 -11.15 -7.52 4.38
CA PRO A 87 -10.05 -6.72 4.89
C PRO A 87 -9.58 -7.26 6.25
N THR A 88 -8.26 -7.49 6.38
CA THR A 88 -7.65 -7.85 7.65
C THR A 88 -6.22 -7.32 7.76
N GLY A 89 -5.94 -6.59 8.79
CA GLY A 89 -4.60 -6.06 9.08
C GLY A 89 -3.62 -7.13 9.57
N ARG A 90 -4.11 -8.34 9.85
CA ARG A 90 -3.33 -9.51 10.24
C ARG A 90 -3.84 -10.72 9.49
N GLY A 91 -2.91 -11.62 9.13
CA GLY A 91 -3.24 -12.81 8.37
C GLY A 91 -4.20 -13.74 9.10
N THR A 92 -4.98 -14.47 8.32
CA THR A 92 -5.71 -15.67 8.76
C THR A 92 -4.99 -16.90 8.23
N ALA A 93 -4.85 -17.94 9.04
CA ALA A 93 -4.03 -19.10 8.72
C ALA A 93 -4.81 -20.40 8.77
N THR A 94 -4.29 -21.42 8.08
CA THR A 94 -4.69 -22.82 8.23
C THR A 94 -4.55 -23.28 9.70
N ALA A 95 -5.20 -24.36 10.07
CA ALA A 95 -5.16 -24.88 11.45
C ALA A 95 -3.73 -25.17 11.95
N ASP A 96 -2.83 -25.61 11.06
CA ASP A 96 -1.41 -25.82 11.35
C ASP A 96 -0.57 -24.53 11.29
N ARG A 97 -1.19 -23.40 10.92
CA ARG A 97 -0.57 -22.08 10.78
C ARG A 97 0.58 -22.02 9.76
N SER A 98 0.54 -22.87 8.75
CA SER A 98 1.60 -22.94 7.72
C SER A 98 1.35 -22.04 6.52
N MET A 99 0.09 -21.77 6.21
CA MET A 99 -0.33 -21.02 5.03
C MET A 99 -1.48 -20.04 5.32
N PRO A 100 -1.64 -18.99 4.52
CA PRO A 100 -2.87 -18.18 4.51
C PRO A 100 -4.08 -19.01 4.07
N THR A 101 -5.26 -18.59 4.50
CA THR A 101 -6.55 -19.16 4.07
C THR A 101 -7.34 -18.17 3.24
N GLY A 102 -8.14 -18.64 2.29
CA GLY A 102 -9.00 -17.82 1.45
C GLY A 102 -8.65 -17.88 -0.03
N SER A 103 -8.96 -16.83 -0.77
CA SER A 103 -8.67 -16.70 -2.21
C SER A 103 -7.20 -16.31 -2.39
N LEU A 104 -6.33 -17.28 -2.53
CA LEU A 104 -4.89 -17.16 -2.37
C LEU A 104 -4.12 -17.49 -3.65
N PHE A 105 -3.28 -16.58 -4.11
CA PHE A 105 -2.23 -16.85 -5.09
C PHE A 105 -0.89 -17.11 -4.38
N VAL A 106 -0.25 -18.23 -4.70
CA VAL A 106 1.06 -18.64 -4.18
C VAL A 106 2.10 -18.34 -5.25
N ILE A 107 3.00 -17.39 -4.99
CA ILE A 107 3.89 -16.82 -6.00
C ILE A 107 5.34 -17.22 -5.68
N THR A 108 5.99 -17.90 -6.62
CA THR A 108 7.40 -18.31 -6.53
C THR A 108 8.26 -17.73 -7.65
N ASP A 109 7.65 -17.06 -8.63
CA ASP A 109 8.35 -16.42 -9.75
C ASP A 109 9.21 -15.25 -9.24
N ARG A 110 10.49 -15.28 -9.58
CA ARG A 110 11.48 -14.27 -9.20
C ARG A 110 11.92 -13.35 -10.34
N GLU A 111 11.31 -13.52 -11.52
CA GLU A 111 11.75 -12.82 -12.73
C GLU A 111 10.73 -11.82 -13.25
N ARG A 112 9.43 -12.11 -13.09
CA ARG A 112 8.36 -11.33 -13.71
C ARG A 112 7.43 -10.71 -12.66
N PRO A 113 6.99 -9.45 -12.84
CA PRO A 113 5.88 -8.90 -12.08
C PRO A 113 4.68 -9.86 -12.11
N PHE A 114 3.98 -9.99 -10.97
CA PHE A 114 2.91 -10.98 -10.90
C PHE A 114 1.76 -10.61 -11.84
N ILE A 115 1.21 -9.40 -11.70
CA ILE A 115 0.09 -8.95 -12.54
C ILE A 115 0.23 -7.47 -12.92
N ARG A 116 0.04 -7.19 -14.20
CA ARG A 116 -0.10 -5.83 -14.72
C ARG A 116 -1.56 -5.56 -15.06
N VAL A 117 -2.04 -4.33 -14.85
CA VAL A 117 -3.45 -3.98 -15.02
C VAL A 117 -3.65 -2.91 -16.08
N GLU A 118 -4.70 -3.06 -16.88
CA GLU A 118 -5.22 -2.05 -17.81
C GLU A 118 -6.41 -1.29 -17.21
N SER A 119 -7.04 -0.40 -17.98
CA SER A 119 -8.20 0.40 -17.55
C SER A 119 -9.43 -0.42 -17.22
N ALA A 120 -10.30 0.14 -16.37
CA ALA A 120 -11.57 -0.45 -15.96
C ALA A 120 -11.41 -1.88 -15.41
N THR A 121 -10.40 -2.08 -14.56
CA THR A 121 -10.10 -3.36 -13.93
C THR A 121 -10.29 -3.31 -12.42
N GLN A 122 -10.53 -4.46 -11.83
CA GLN A 122 -10.64 -4.59 -10.38
C GLN A 122 -9.91 -5.85 -9.89
N LEU A 123 -9.15 -5.70 -8.82
CA LEU A 123 -8.65 -6.78 -7.97
C LEU A 123 -9.26 -6.62 -6.60
N ARG A 124 -10.05 -7.59 -6.14
CA ARG A 124 -10.74 -7.49 -4.86
C ARG A 124 -10.74 -8.80 -4.10
N GLY A 125 -10.53 -8.72 -2.76
CA GLY A 125 -10.67 -9.86 -1.87
C GLY A 125 -9.67 -10.99 -2.13
N LEU A 126 -8.46 -10.65 -2.55
CA LEU A 126 -7.40 -11.58 -2.94
C LEU A 126 -6.23 -11.50 -1.97
N GLN A 127 -5.52 -12.62 -1.86
CA GLN A 127 -4.28 -12.70 -1.09
C GLN A 127 -3.12 -13.14 -1.99
N PHE A 128 -1.93 -12.61 -1.69
CA PHE A 128 -0.69 -12.88 -2.40
C PHE A 128 0.35 -13.38 -1.40
N PHE A 129 0.82 -14.60 -1.58
CA PHE A 129 1.75 -15.24 -0.65
C PHE A 129 3.05 -15.66 -1.34
N TYR A 130 4.17 -15.29 -0.76
CA TYR A 130 5.52 -15.58 -1.20
C TYR A 130 6.18 -16.59 -0.23
N PRO A 131 5.98 -17.89 -0.42
CA PRO A 131 6.35 -18.92 0.57
C PRO A 131 7.85 -19.05 0.81
N GLU A 132 8.68 -18.66 -0.16
CA GLU A 132 10.14 -18.77 -0.09
C GLU A 132 10.82 -17.54 0.51
N GLN A 133 10.04 -16.46 0.80
CA GLN A 133 10.59 -15.25 1.39
C GLN A 133 11.13 -15.52 2.79
N THR A 134 12.27 -14.90 3.10
CA THR A 134 12.81 -14.93 4.45
C THR A 134 12.05 -14.02 5.40
N HIS A 135 11.97 -14.41 6.65
CA HIS A 135 11.34 -13.64 7.73
C HIS A 135 12.29 -13.38 8.89
N THR A 136 13.49 -13.96 8.84
CA THR A 136 14.44 -13.94 9.96
C THR A 136 15.85 -13.53 9.57
N ASP A 137 16.23 -13.66 8.30
CA ASP A 137 17.59 -13.39 7.82
C ASP A 137 17.58 -12.28 6.76
N PRO A 138 18.01 -11.06 7.09
CA PRO A 138 18.01 -9.93 6.16
C PRO A 138 18.94 -10.12 4.94
N ALA A 139 19.98 -10.93 5.06
CA ALA A 139 20.89 -11.20 3.95
C ALA A 139 20.28 -12.10 2.87
N ARG A 140 19.16 -12.77 3.20
CA ARG A 140 18.45 -13.69 2.32
C ARG A 140 17.13 -13.13 1.80
N ILE A 141 16.87 -11.84 2.00
CA ILE A 141 15.67 -11.20 1.46
C ILE A 141 15.67 -11.34 -0.07
N ILE A 142 14.61 -11.95 -0.58
CA ILE A 142 14.40 -12.11 -2.02
C ILE A 142 13.72 -10.84 -2.54
N ALA A 143 14.39 -10.15 -3.46
CA ALA A 143 13.83 -8.99 -4.15
C ALA A 143 12.86 -9.45 -5.25
N TYR A 144 11.73 -10.01 -4.84
CA TYR A 144 10.68 -10.39 -5.77
C TYR A 144 10.26 -9.21 -6.65
N PRO A 145 9.92 -9.46 -7.94
CA PRO A 145 9.31 -8.44 -8.78
C PRO A 145 7.99 -7.92 -8.18
N LEU A 146 7.53 -6.79 -8.70
CA LEU A 146 6.29 -6.15 -8.28
C LEU A 146 5.11 -7.12 -8.26
N THR A 147 4.27 -7.04 -7.21
CA THR A 147 3.05 -7.87 -7.20
C THR A 147 2.02 -7.29 -8.18
N ILE A 148 1.70 -6.01 -8.09
CA ILE A 148 0.72 -5.36 -8.97
C ILE A 148 1.33 -4.08 -9.56
N SER A 149 1.19 -3.90 -10.87
CA SER A 149 1.65 -2.69 -11.54
C SER A 149 0.75 -2.31 -12.72
N LEU A 150 0.94 -1.10 -13.24
CA LEU A 150 0.30 -0.68 -14.48
C LEU A 150 0.85 -1.44 -15.69
N ALA A 151 -0.01 -1.68 -16.69
CA ALA A 151 0.43 -2.04 -18.02
C ALA A 151 1.14 -0.84 -18.66
N ALA A 152 2.44 -0.98 -18.96
CA ALA A 152 3.28 0.13 -19.42
C ALA A 152 2.91 0.65 -20.81
N GLU A 153 2.19 -0.15 -21.58
CA GLU A 153 1.88 0.10 -23.00
C GLU A 153 0.69 1.04 -23.21
N VAL A 154 -0.14 1.28 -22.17
CA VAL A 154 -1.38 2.05 -22.27
C VAL A 154 -1.54 3.03 -21.12
N ASN A 155 -2.37 4.03 -21.30
CA ASN A 155 -2.90 4.80 -20.17
C ASN A 155 -3.88 3.92 -19.40
N ALA A 156 -3.89 4.03 -18.06
CA ALA A 156 -4.81 3.29 -17.22
C ALA A 156 -5.80 4.23 -16.53
N GLN A 157 -7.08 3.90 -16.59
CA GLN A 157 -8.13 4.69 -15.97
C GLN A 157 -9.14 3.79 -15.26
N GLY A 158 -9.58 4.20 -14.05
CA GLY A 158 -10.62 3.48 -13.32
C GLY A 158 -10.15 2.10 -12.86
N VAL A 159 -9.01 2.03 -12.15
CA VAL A 159 -8.52 0.78 -11.55
C VAL A 159 -8.86 0.77 -10.06
N THR A 160 -9.44 -0.34 -9.60
CA THR A 160 -9.76 -0.54 -8.18
C THR A 160 -8.99 -1.72 -7.61
N LEU A 161 -8.24 -1.47 -6.53
CA LEU A 161 -7.52 -2.46 -5.74
C LEU A 161 -8.10 -2.44 -4.33
N SER A 162 -8.86 -3.46 -3.95
CA SER A 162 -9.65 -3.44 -2.72
C SER A 162 -9.55 -4.76 -1.95
N CYS A 163 -9.42 -4.68 -0.62
CA CYS A 163 -9.36 -5.84 0.26
C CYS A 163 -8.25 -6.84 -0.15
N LEU A 164 -7.06 -6.32 -0.45
CA LEU A 164 -5.91 -7.12 -0.83
C LEU A 164 -4.97 -7.33 0.36
N THR A 165 -4.44 -8.54 0.51
CA THR A 165 -3.44 -8.83 1.55
C THR A 165 -2.21 -9.49 0.95
N PHE A 166 -1.05 -8.99 1.35
CA PHE A 166 0.24 -9.43 0.86
C PHE A 166 1.04 -10.05 2.00
N TYR A 167 1.69 -11.17 1.74
CA TYR A 167 2.49 -11.90 2.71
C TYR A 167 3.87 -12.23 2.14
N GLY A 168 4.88 -11.47 2.56
CA GLY A 168 6.27 -11.65 2.14
C GLY A 168 6.62 -11.00 0.81
N GLU A 169 5.84 -10.05 0.36
CA GLU A 169 6.12 -9.24 -0.83
C GLU A 169 7.38 -8.40 -0.65
N TYR A 170 8.07 -8.12 -1.76
CA TYR A 170 9.16 -7.15 -1.77
C TYR A 170 8.64 -5.73 -2.00
N MET A 171 7.84 -5.52 -3.03
CA MET A 171 7.05 -4.32 -3.28
C MET A 171 5.64 -4.74 -3.71
N ALA A 172 4.60 -4.12 -3.13
CA ALA A 172 3.23 -4.55 -3.38
C ALA A 172 2.64 -3.94 -4.66
N MET A 173 2.55 -2.62 -4.75
CA MET A 173 1.81 -1.94 -5.81
C MET A 173 2.59 -0.73 -6.35
N ASP A 174 2.94 -0.78 -7.64
CA ASP A 174 3.63 0.30 -8.34
C ASP A 174 2.78 0.86 -9.48
N PHE A 175 2.27 2.05 -9.27
CA PHE A 175 1.44 2.80 -10.22
C PHE A 175 2.15 4.07 -10.71
N ARG A 176 3.46 4.03 -10.78
CA ARG A 176 4.28 5.08 -11.41
C ARG A 176 4.20 4.93 -12.93
N ALA A 177 3.28 5.66 -13.54
CA ALA A 177 3.15 5.72 -14.99
C ALA A 177 4.37 6.40 -15.61
N GLN A 178 4.92 5.82 -16.66
CA GLN A 178 6.09 6.37 -17.36
C GLN A 178 5.64 7.26 -18.51
N ALA A 179 6.25 8.45 -18.64
CA ALA A 179 5.96 9.37 -19.73
C ALA A 179 6.07 8.67 -21.12
N PRO A 180 5.19 8.93 -22.07
CA PRO A 180 4.08 9.91 -22.03
C PRO A 180 2.79 9.36 -21.38
N ARG A 181 2.82 8.17 -20.78
CA ARG A 181 1.64 7.54 -20.19
C ARG A 181 1.24 8.20 -18.89
N ILE A 182 -0.03 8.08 -18.57
CA ILE A 182 -0.66 8.55 -17.34
C ILE A 182 -1.60 7.50 -16.78
N CYS A 183 -1.95 7.64 -15.52
CA CYS A 183 -3.09 6.93 -14.93
C CYS A 183 -4.08 7.93 -14.33
N GLU A 184 -5.34 7.51 -14.18
CA GLU A 184 -6.43 8.34 -13.69
C GLU A 184 -7.41 7.51 -12.86
N GLN A 185 -8.03 8.13 -11.85
CA GLN A 185 -9.10 7.51 -11.06
C GLN A 185 -8.68 6.16 -10.45
N ILE A 186 -7.49 6.09 -9.87
CA ILE A 186 -7.00 4.88 -9.23
C ILE A 186 -7.44 4.85 -7.76
N LEU A 187 -8.00 3.73 -7.33
CA LEU A 187 -8.41 3.49 -5.95
C LEU A 187 -7.63 2.32 -5.34
N PHE A 188 -6.96 2.60 -4.24
CA PHE A 188 -6.42 1.60 -3.31
C PHE A 188 -7.25 1.66 -2.03
N GLU A 189 -7.84 0.56 -1.62
CA GLU A 189 -8.72 0.53 -0.47
C GLU A 189 -8.55 -0.77 0.32
N HIS A 190 -8.40 -0.66 1.65
CA HIS A 190 -8.23 -1.83 2.52
C HIS A 190 -7.15 -2.81 2.04
N CYS A 191 -5.97 -2.29 1.68
CA CYS A 191 -4.83 -3.09 1.28
C CYS A 191 -3.86 -3.24 2.46
N TYR A 192 -3.40 -4.47 2.73
CA TYR A 192 -2.59 -4.80 3.90
C TYR A 192 -1.35 -5.59 3.51
N GLY A 193 -0.20 -5.27 4.13
CA GLY A 193 1.05 -5.97 3.87
C GLY A 193 2.20 -5.50 4.76
N TYR A 194 3.40 -5.97 4.45
CA TYR A 194 4.65 -5.44 4.97
C TYR A 194 5.75 -5.60 3.92
N PRO A 195 5.94 -4.60 3.05
CA PRO A 195 6.86 -4.71 1.92
C PRO A 195 8.31 -4.72 2.38
N LEU A 196 9.08 -5.69 1.94
CA LEU A 196 10.50 -5.79 2.31
C LEU A 196 11.40 -4.79 1.59
N SER A 197 10.92 -4.11 0.55
CA SER A 197 11.53 -2.91 -0.02
C SER A 197 11.33 -1.66 0.84
N GLY A 198 10.29 -1.66 1.70
CA GLY A 198 9.77 -0.51 2.42
C GLY A 198 8.75 0.32 1.62
N GLU A 199 8.54 0.03 0.32
CA GLU A 199 7.54 0.70 -0.53
C GLU A 199 6.31 -0.20 -0.71
N PHE A 200 5.14 0.30 -0.30
CA PHE A 200 3.88 -0.44 -0.41
C PHE A 200 3.03 0.02 -1.58
N ILE A 201 2.78 1.32 -1.67
CA ILE A 201 2.06 1.96 -2.77
C ILE A 201 2.90 3.11 -3.31
N ALA A 202 3.21 3.07 -4.59
CA ALA A 202 3.85 4.16 -5.29
C ALA A 202 2.96 4.64 -6.45
N ILE A 203 2.75 5.95 -6.55
CA ILE A 203 1.92 6.59 -7.58
C ILE A 203 2.71 7.74 -8.20
N ASP A 204 2.76 7.78 -9.52
CA ASP A 204 3.29 8.91 -10.28
C ASP A 204 2.47 9.12 -11.56
N ARG A 205 2.30 10.38 -11.98
CA ARG A 205 1.53 10.78 -13.15
C ARG A 205 0.09 10.26 -13.12
N CYS A 206 -0.53 10.35 -11.92
CA CYS A 206 -1.91 9.94 -11.71
C CYS A 206 -2.80 11.17 -11.47
N TYR A 207 -3.78 11.34 -12.32
CA TYR A 207 -4.66 12.49 -12.34
C TYR A 207 -6.11 12.10 -12.07
N ASP A 208 -7.01 13.08 -12.06
CA ASP A 208 -8.45 12.93 -11.80
C ASP A 208 -8.72 12.12 -10.53
N VAL A 209 -7.93 12.48 -9.53
CA VAL A 209 -8.00 12.12 -8.12
C VAL A 209 -7.67 10.66 -7.79
N PRO A 210 -6.37 10.34 -7.60
CA PRO A 210 -5.99 9.07 -6.98
C PRO A 210 -6.43 9.04 -5.51
N ARG A 211 -6.84 7.85 -5.04
CA ARG A 211 -7.31 7.62 -3.67
C ARG A 211 -6.58 6.46 -3.02
N ILE A 212 -6.09 6.70 -1.80
CA ILE A 212 -5.50 5.65 -0.94
C ILE A 212 -6.27 5.68 0.38
N LEU A 213 -7.07 4.65 0.63
CA LEU A 213 -8.03 4.61 1.72
C LEU A 213 -7.82 3.36 2.60
N HIS A 214 -7.79 3.53 3.92
CA HIS A 214 -7.82 2.43 4.89
C HIS A 214 -6.70 1.38 4.67
N CYS A 215 -5.50 1.81 4.27
CA CYS A 215 -4.38 0.90 4.03
C CYS A 215 -3.52 0.74 5.27
N HIS A 216 -3.04 -0.50 5.52
CA HIS A 216 -2.38 -0.84 6.77
C HIS A 216 -1.10 -1.65 6.52
N VAL A 217 0.05 -1.08 6.87
CA VAL A 217 1.36 -1.71 6.70
C VAL A 217 1.97 -2.02 8.07
N ASN A 218 2.17 -3.31 8.36
CA ASN A 218 2.63 -3.75 9.66
C ASN A 218 3.29 -5.14 9.56
N PRO A 219 4.51 -5.35 10.11
CA PRO A 219 5.14 -6.66 10.12
C PRO A 219 4.31 -7.72 10.89
N ALA A 220 3.38 -7.29 11.74
CA ALA A 220 2.45 -8.17 12.40
C ALA A 220 1.41 -8.80 11.47
N ASN A 221 1.36 -8.46 10.18
CA ASN A 221 0.49 -9.13 9.20
C ASN A 221 0.79 -10.64 9.12
N MET A 222 2.03 -11.05 9.45
CA MET A 222 2.48 -12.43 9.49
C MET A 222 2.26 -13.12 10.85
N ARG A 223 1.62 -12.44 11.83
CA ARG A 223 1.51 -12.93 13.21
C ARG A 223 0.82 -14.29 13.31
N GLU A 224 -0.18 -14.54 12.49
CA GLU A 224 -0.95 -15.79 12.53
C GLU A 224 -0.21 -16.97 11.92
N PHE A 225 0.92 -16.72 11.26
CA PHE A 225 1.80 -17.77 10.73
C PHE A 225 2.94 -18.08 11.71
N ARG A 226 3.57 -19.24 11.54
CA ARG A 226 4.81 -19.60 12.26
C ARG A 226 6.05 -18.88 11.71
N ARG A 227 5.85 -17.76 11.00
CA ARG A 227 6.90 -17.00 10.30
C ARG A 227 6.77 -15.50 10.54
N PRO A 228 6.66 -15.04 11.82
CA PRO A 228 6.65 -13.60 12.08
C PRO A 228 7.99 -12.99 11.68
N PHE A 229 7.98 -11.75 11.23
CA PHE A 229 9.21 -11.04 10.89
C PHE A 229 10.08 -10.82 12.12
N SER A 230 11.39 -11.13 12.01
CA SER A 230 12.36 -10.83 13.07
C SER A 230 12.71 -9.35 13.10
N ARG A 231 13.24 -8.91 14.23
CA ARG A 231 13.75 -7.54 14.38
C ARG A 231 14.83 -7.20 13.32
N SER A 232 15.75 -8.13 13.02
CA SER A 232 16.80 -7.90 12.03
C SER A 232 16.26 -7.66 10.63
N VAL A 233 15.15 -8.30 10.24
CA VAL A 233 14.49 -8.04 8.96
C VAL A 233 13.81 -6.66 8.97
N ILE A 234 13.15 -6.28 10.06
CA ILE A 234 12.58 -4.94 10.21
C ILE A 234 13.68 -3.87 10.12
N ASP A 235 14.79 -4.05 10.84
CA ASP A 235 15.93 -3.13 10.79
C ASP A 235 16.50 -2.99 9.37
N ALA A 236 16.53 -4.09 8.59
CA ALA A 236 16.96 -4.05 7.19
C ALA A 236 15.98 -3.29 6.28
N VAL A 237 14.68 -3.40 6.52
CA VAL A 237 13.66 -2.60 5.81
C VAL A 237 13.83 -1.12 6.13
N VAL A 238 13.96 -0.77 7.40
CA VAL A 238 14.19 0.62 7.84
C VAL A 238 15.48 1.20 7.24
N ALA A 239 16.56 0.40 7.17
CA ALA A 239 17.85 0.83 6.61
C ALA A 239 17.80 1.14 5.10
N ARG A 240 16.76 0.75 4.37
CA ARG A 240 16.59 1.10 2.94
C ARG A 240 16.22 2.56 2.72
N ARG A 241 15.73 3.26 3.74
CA ARG A 241 15.35 4.68 3.68
C ARG A 241 14.29 4.98 2.61
N THR A 242 13.34 4.07 2.42
CA THR A 242 12.20 4.20 1.51
C THR A 242 10.92 4.62 2.26
N TYR A 243 9.87 4.98 1.53
CA TYR A 243 8.60 5.41 2.10
C TYR A 243 7.49 4.42 1.75
N THR A 244 6.66 4.13 2.73
CA THR A 244 5.52 3.21 2.56
C THR A 244 4.57 3.69 1.47
N TYR A 245 4.25 4.97 1.49
CA TYR A 245 3.40 5.61 0.48
C TYR A 245 4.22 6.69 -0.26
N TRP A 246 4.32 6.52 -1.57
CA TRP A 246 5.01 7.47 -2.44
C TRP A 246 4.02 8.06 -3.44
N ILE A 247 3.86 9.38 -3.44
CA ILE A 247 2.94 10.09 -4.32
C ILE A 247 3.71 11.21 -5.03
N ASP A 248 3.72 11.18 -6.35
CA ASP A 248 4.33 12.22 -7.18
C ASP A 248 3.48 12.51 -8.42
N HIS A 249 3.63 13.69 -9.03
CA HIS A 249 2.86 14.16 -10.20
C HIS A 249 1.38 13.81 -10.15
N THR A 250 0.70 14.21 -9.09
CA THR A 250 -0.73 13.89 -8.90
C THR A 250 -1.57 15.15 -8.79
N ASP A 251 -2.81 14.99 -9.17
CA ASP A 251 -3.86 15.97 -9.06
C ASP A 251 -4.75 15.63 -7.85
N ASN A 252 -4.72 16.48 -6.84
CA ASN A 252 -5.58 16.42 -5.65
C ASN A 252 -5.69 15.03 -4.99
N ALA A 253 -4.55 14.38 -4.74
CA ALA A 253 -4.51 13.05 -4.14
C ALA A 253 -5.25 13.03 -2.79
N GLN A 254 -6.07 12.01 -2.57
CA GLN A 254 -6.85 11.82 -1.35
C GLN A 254 -6.33 10.60 -0.59
N CYS A 255 -5.77 10.85 0.60
CA CYS A 255 -5.20 9.83 1.48
C CYS A 255 -5.95 9.84 2.81
N ILE A 256 -6.60 8.73 3.17
CA ILE A 256 -7.46 8.65 4.35
C ILE A 256 -7.19 7.35 5.11
N ASP A 257 -7.01 7.46 6.43
CA ASP A 257 -6.84 6.32 7.34
C ASP A 257 -5.69 5.41 6.92
N LEU A 258 -4.50 6.01 6.84
CA LEU A 258 -3.28 5.30 6.50
C LEU A 258 -2.52 4.92 7.76
N PHE A 259 -2.13 3.66 7.83
CA PHE A 259 -1.29 3.16 8.92
C PHE A 259 0.01 2.56 8.39
N THR A 260 1.11 2.84 9.07
CA THR A 260 2.37 2.11 8.87
C THR A 260 3.11 1.93 10.19
N PHE A 261 3.81 0.80 10.32
CA PHE A 261 4.59 0.47 11.51
C PHE A 261 5.93 -0.16 11.14
N GLY A 262 7.00 0.34 11.77
CA GLY A 262 8.32 -0.29 11.69
C GLY A 262 8.97 -0.20 10.31
N VAL A 263 8.85 0.95 9.64
CA VAL A 263 9.49 1.28 8.36
C VAL A 263 10.29 2.57 8.50
N TYR A 264 11.06 2.96 7.48
CA TYR A 264 11.77 4.24 7.50
C TYR A 264 10.82 5.42 7.38
N GLY A 265 9.98 5.46 6.34
CA GLY A 265 9.13 6.59 6.05
C GLY A 265 7.65 6.24 5.94
N GLY A 266 6.79 7.12 6.48
CA GLY A 266 5.34 7.02 6.32
C GLY A 266 4.93 7.38 4.90
N ILE A 267 4.89 8.67 4.59
CA ILE A 267 4.47 9.16 3.27
C ILE A 267 5.48 10.16 2.69
N ARG A 268 5.78 9.99 1.40
CA ARG A 268 6.54 10.94 0.59
C ARG A 268 5.60 11.61 -0.41
N LEU A 269 5.55 12.93 -0.34
CA LEU A 269 4.75 13.80 -1.18
C LEU A 269 5.70 14.53 -2.13
N GLY A 270 5.66 14.20 -3.40
CA GLY A 270 6.58 14.70 -4.41
C GLY A 270 6.42 16.18 -4.71
N SER A 271 7.31 16.71 -5.53
CA SER A 271 7.39 18.15 -5.82
C SER A 271 6.20 18.67 -6.65
N GLU A 272 5.56 17.82 -7.44
CA GLU A 272 4.46 18.17 -8.32
C GLU A 272 3.12 17.56 -7.90
N THR A 273 2.91 17.44 -6.61
CA THR A 273 1.68 16.88 -6.05
C THR A 273 1.03 17.84 -5.07
N TYR A 274 -0.28 17.74 -4.94
CA TYR A 274 -1.10 18.41 -3.93
C TYR A 274 -2.28 17.50 -3.54
N GLY A 275 -2.88 17.76 -2.38
CA GLY A 275 -3.98 16.92 -1.93
C GLY A 275 -4.28 17.00 -0.44
N GLN A 276 -4.89 15.94 0.06
CA GLN A 276 -5.28 15.79 1.46
C GLN A 276 -4.75 14.49 2.05
N LEU A 277 -4.26 14.56 3.29
CA LEU A 277 -3.96 13.41 4.14
C LEU A 277 -4.70 13.59 5.46
N THR A 278 -5.55 12.66 5.82
CA THR A 278 -6.33 12.74 7.06
C THR A 278 -6.48 11.39 7.75
N ASN A 279 -6.63 11.43 9.08
CA ASN A 279 -6.85 10.25 9.91
C ASN A 279 -5.75 9.19 9.72
N PHE A 280 -4.50 9.56 9.92
CA PHE A 280 -3.37 8.67 9.71
C PHE A 280 -2.63 8.37 11.03
N ASN A 281 -1.93 7.22 11.06
CA ASN A 281 -1.00 6.89 12.12
C ASN A 281 0.28 6.28 11.52
N PHE A 282 1.37 7.00 11.60
CA PHE A 282 2.70 6.53 11.19
C PHE A 282 3.51 6.18 12.44
N ASP A 283 3.50 4.89 12.76
CA ASP A 283 4.06 4.37 14.00
C ASP A 283 5.47 3.80 13.81
N CYS A 284 6.39 4.18 14.68
CA CYS A 284 7.78 3.74 14.64
C CYS A 284 8.46 4.02 13.29
N VAL A 285 8.44 5.27 12.86
CA VAL A 285 9.05 5.75 11.61
C VAL A 285 10.19 6.74 11.89
N ALA A 286 11.16 6.81 10.98
CA ALA A 286 12.18 7.86 11.01
C ALA A 286 11.63 9.18 10.48
N VAL A 287 10.89 9.12 9.37
CA VAL A 287 10.26 10.26 8.73
C VAL A 287 8.77 9.97 8.59
N GLY A 288 7.92 10.70 9.30
CA GLY A 288 6.47 10.53 9.18
C GLY A 288 5.96 11.06 7.86
N ILE A 289 6.15 12.34 7.62
CA ILE A 289 5.73 13.04 6.41
C ILE A 289 6.93 13.75 5.79
N HIS A 290 7.22 13.45 4.54
CA HIS A 290 8.23 14.14 3.75
C HIS A 290 7.60 14.82 2.54
N LYS A 291 7.43 16.13 2.62
CA LYS A 291 7.03 16.94 1.47
C LYS A 291 8.27 17.43 0.73
N ILE A 292 8.49 16.90 -0.46
CA ILE A 292 9.62 17.26 -1.32
C ILE A 292 9.46 18.70 -1.84
N GLY A 293 10.57 19.37 -2.00
CA GLY A 293 10.61 20.74 -2.50
C GLY A 293 9.91 20.90 -3.85
N SER A 294 9.05 21.91 -3.94
CA SER A 294 8.37 22.31 -5.18
C SER A 294 8.81 23.70 -5.57
N GLN A 295 8.90 23.95 -6.85
CA GLN A 295 9.00 25.31 -7.39
C GLN A 295 7.62 25.98 -7.58
N TRP A 296 6.54 25.23 -7.42
CA TRP A 296 5.17 25.68 -7.63
C TRP A 296 4.52 26.11 -6.32
N LYS A 297 4.16 27.37 -6.18
CA LYS A 297 3.51 27.91 -4.97
C LYS A 297 2.11 27.35 -4.70
N ASN A 298 1.45 26.80 -5.71
CA ASN A 298 0.11 26.22 -5.61
C ASN A 298 0.08 24.71 -5.34
N ARG A 299 1.23 24.09 -5.05
CA ARG A 299 1.30 22.67 -4.65
C ARG A 299 1.14 22.58 -3.13
N ASN A 300 -0.12 22.58 -2.70
CA ASN A 300 -0.50 22.68 -1.29
C ASN A 300 -1.00 21.33 -0.76
N TRP A 301 -0.65 21.04 0.48
CA TRP A 301 -1.16 19.86 1.17
C TRP A 301 -1.95 20.27 2.41
N GLN A 302 -3.10 19.64 2.59
CA GLN A 302 -3.93 19.72 3.80
C GLN A 302 -3.76 18.40 4.58
N ILE A 303 -3.19 18.48 5.77
CA ILE A 303 -2.83 17.32 6.58
C ILE A 303 -3.52 17.46 7.92
N ALA A 304 -4.35 16.50 8.29
CA ALA A 304 -5.21 16.63 9.45
C ALA A 304 -5.39 15.32 10.23
N GLN A 305 -5.61 15.46 11.55
CA GLN A 305 -6.05 14.37 12.43
C GLN A 305 -5.14 13.14 12.35
N GLY A 306 -3.86 13.33 12.61
CA GLY A 306 -2.89 12.26 12.49
C GLY A 306 -1.92 12.19 13.64
N SER A 307 -1.36 11.00 13.85
CA SER A 307 -0.31 10.74 14.82
C SER A 307 0.96 10.24 14.14
N ILE A 308 2.09 10.74 14.59
CA ILE A 308 3.42 10.28 14.17
C ILE A 308 4.18 9.84 15.40
N ILE A 309 4.52 8.56 15.47
CA ILE A 309 5.44 8.06 16.49
C ILE A 309 6.83 8.07 15.88
N ALA A 310 7.52 9.19 16.12
CA ALA A 310 8.87 9.43 15.63
C ALA A 310 9.86 8.60 16.42
N ASN A 311 10.18 7.46 15.88
CA ASN A 311 10.97 6.50 16.59
C ASN A 311 11.59 5.52 15.61
N THR A 312 12.89 5.45 15.65
CA THR A 312 13.56 4.46 14.86
C THR A 312 14.16 3.40 15.73
N GLY A 313 14.18 2.20 15.24
CA GLY A 313 15.10 1.21 15.71
C GLY A 313 16.52 1.80 15.73
N SER A 314 17.32 1.28 16.58
CA SER A 314 18.60 1.71 17.13
C SER A 314 19.69 2.25 16.20
N ARG A 315 19.44 2.64 14.95
CA ARG A 315 20.52 2.94 13.99
C ARG A 315 20.27 4.13 13.06
N ILE A 316 19.18 4.87 13.21
CA ILE A 316 18.90 6.04 12.38
C ILE A 316 18.94 7.28 13.28
N GLU A 317 19.91 8.13 13.01
CA GLU A 317 20.10 9.41 13.73
C GLU A 317 19.23 10.51 13.10
N ASP A 318 18.80 10.31 11.87
CA ASP A 318 18.09 11.25 11.04
C ASP A 318 16.57 11.03 11.18
N VAL A 319 16.00 11.66 12.21
CA VAL A 319 14.58 11.52 12.57
C VAL A 319 13.86 12.84 12.35
N HIS A 320 12.90 12.84 11.43
CA HIS A 320 12.05 13.97 11.12
C HIS A 320 10.58 13.58 11.10
N PRO A 321 9.81 13.82 12.17
CA PRO A 321 8.36 13.59 12.13
C PRO A 321 7.72 14.24 10.92
N ILE A 322 8.04 15.52 10.67
CA ILE A 322 7.56 16.27 9.51
C ILE A 322 8.76 17.01 8.89
N LEU A 323 9.06 16.66 7.63
CA LEU A 323 10.09 17.30 6.82
C LEU A 323 9.44 17.99 5.62
N ILE A 324 9.65 19.31 5.48
CA ILE A 324 9.10 20.13 4.40
C ILE A 324 10.23 20.84 3.68
N GLU A 325 10.30 20.64 2.37
CA GLU A 325 11.30 21.25 1.51
C GLU A 325 10.65 22.23 0.51
N GLY A 326 11.46 23.16 -0.02
CA GLY A 326 11.09 24.04 -1.14
C GLY A 326 10.01 25.06 -0.81
N VAL A 327 9.21 25.40 -1.81
CA VAL A 327 8.11 26.36 -1.72
C VAL A 327 6.75 25.65 -1.65
N GLY A 328 5.67 26.43 -1.50
CA GLY A 328 4.31 25.93 -1.40
C GLY A 328 3.75 26.07 0.01
N HIS A 329 2.49 25.71 0.18
CA HIS A 329 1.82 25.79 1.47
C HIS A 329 1.50 24.39 2.02
N THR A 330 1.68 24.21 3.31
CA THR A 330 1.24 23.00 4.03
C THR A 330 0.39 23.44 5.22
N ALA A 331 -0.83 22.95 5.28
CA ALA A 331 -1.70 23.13 6.43
C ALA A 331 -1.69 21.88 7.30
N LEU A 332 -1.37 22.04 8.59
CA LEU A 332 -1.40 20.99 9.59
C LEU A 332 -2.52 21.29 10.60
N SER A 333 -3.44 20.35 10.80
CA SER A 333 -4.54 20.51 11.74
C SER A 333 -4.67 19.27 12.65
N ASN A 334 -4.52 19.48 13.96
CA ASN A 334 -4.58 18.38 14.95
C ASN A 334 -3.63 17.23 14.60
N VAL A 335 -2.40 17.55 14.23
CA VAL A 335 -1.34 16.56 14.01
C VAL A 335 -0.48 16.47 15.25
N GLU A 336 -0.32 15.26 15.75
CA GLU A 336 0.50 14.97 16.92
C GLU A 336 1.78 14.23 16.51
N ALA A 337 2.91 14.61 17.08
CA ALA A 337 4.12 13.80 17.01
C ALA A 337 4.68 13.58 18.41
N PHE A 338 5.04 12.34 18.72
CA PHE A 338 5.58 11.92 20.00
C PHE A 338 6.55 10.74 19.87
N SER A 339 7.32 10.47 20.93
CA SER A 339 8.13 9.27 21.00
C SER A 339 7.38 8.15 21.71
N GLY A 340 7.27 6.99 21.07
CA GLY A 340 6.57 5.84 21.63
C GLY A 340 7.32 5.16 22.76
N GLY A 341 6.58 4.67 23.76
CA GLY A 341 7.10 4.00 24.95
C GLY A 341 7.41 2.51 24.82
N ASN A 342 7.28 1.92 23.65
CA ASN A 342 7.47 0.48 23.48
C ASN A 342 8.91 0.12 23.14
N GLY A 343 9.67 -0.22 24.12
CA GLY A 343 11.10 -0.43 24.14
C GLY A 343 11.75 -1.36 23.10
N ALA A 344 11.02 -2.08 22.28
CA ALA A 344 11.62 -3.03 21.35
C ALA A 344 12.04 -2.42 20.00
N LEU A 345 11.43 -1.29 19.60
CA LEU A 345 11.69 -0.65 18.30
C LEU A 345 12.18 0.80 18.45
N THR A 346 12.44 1.25 19.66
CA THR A 346 12.56 2.68 19.96
C THR A 346 13.98 3.05 20.33
N ASN A 347 14.57 4.01 19.60
CA ASN A 347 15.74 4.74 20.08
C ASN A 347 15.28 6.05 20.73
N PHE A 348 15.08 6.05 22.05
CA PHE A 348 14.70 7.23 22.81
C PHE A 348 15.76 8.32 22.87
N GLU A 349 16.95 8.05 22.37
CA GLU A 349 18.07 8.95 22.44
C GLU A 349 18.18 9.87 21.22
N ALA A 350 17.46 9.57 20.12
CA ALA A 350 17.48 10.42 18.94
C ALA A 350 16.92 11.82 19.28
N SER A 351 17.69 12.83 18.95
CA SER A 351 17.24 14.22 18.99
C SER A 351 16.50 14.52 17.69
N TRP A 352 15.32 15.11 17.79
CA TRP A 352 14.53 15.52 16.62
C TRP A 352 13.66 16.72 16.95
N ASP A 353 13.36 17.52 15.92
CA ASP A 353 12.41 18.62 15.98
C ASP A 353 11.03 18.10 15.54
N TYR A 354 9.96 18.67 16.04
CA TYR A 354 8.61 18.32 15.59
C TYR A 354 8.45 18.52 14.07
N MET A 355 8.97 19.63 13.56
CA MET A 355 8.95 19.91 12.12
C MET A 355 10.25 20.59 11.68
N THR A 356 10.82 20.07 10.60
CA THR A 356 11.97 20.68 9.92
C THR A 356 11.52 21.26 8.58
N VAL A 357 11.80 22.52 8.33
CA VAL A 357 11.53 23.21 7.07
C VAL A 357 12.84 23.69 6.47
N THR A 358 13.24 23.13 5.33
CA THR A 358 14.54 23.39 4.70
C THR A 358 14.49 24.37 3.53
N GLY A 359 13.32 24.93 3.23
CA GLY A 359 13.12 25.90 2.15
C GLY A 359 12.13 27.01 2.51
N PRO A 360 11.86 27.97 1.59
CA PRO A 360 11.00 29.12 1.83
C PRO A 360 9.51 28.76 1.79
N ALA A 361 9.14 27.66 2.43
CA ALA A 361 7.76 27.18 2.49
C ALA A 361 6.90 28.04 3.43
N SER A 362 5.60 27.96 3.22
CA SER A 362 4.58 28.50 4.11
C SER A 362 3.87 27.36 4.84
N VAL A 363 3.74 27.46 6.15
CA VAL A 363 3.07 26.44 6.95
C VAL A 363 2.06 27.08 7.89
N SER A 364 0.84 26.58 7.92
CA SER A 364 -0.13 26.90 8.96
C SER A 364 -0.38 25.70 9.85
N MET A 365 -0.35 25.90 11.17
CA MET A 365 -0.55 24.88 12.18
C MET A 365 -1.70 25.26 13.10
N THR A 366 -2.64 24.35 13.32
CA THR A 366 -3.77 24.57 14.24
C THR A 366 -3.99 23.34 15.11
N GLY A 367 -4.00 23.52 16.43
CA GLY A 367 -4.29 22.44 17.37
C GLY A 367 -3.26 21.30 17.40
N CYS A 368 -2.07 21.50 16.85
CA CYS A 368 -1.02 20.47 16.79
C CYS A 368 -0.39 20.25 18.17
N ARG A 369 0.00 18.99 18.46
CA ARG A 369 0.69 18.62 19.70
C ARG A 369 2.09 18.12 19.39
N MET A 370 3.07 18.84 19.94
CA MET A 370 4.50 18.60 19.71
C MET A 370 5.10 17.95 20.95
N GLN A 371 5.10 16.62 21.01
CA GLN A 371 5.61 15.91 22.17
C GLN A 371 6.88 15.11 21.84
N GLY A 372 7.75 14.98 22.81
CA GLY A 372 8.92 14.10 22.73
C GLY A 372 10.12 14.64 21.94
N TYR A 373 10.06 15.83 21.33
CA TYR A 373 11.25 16.44 20.75
C TYR A 373 12.28 16.78 21.84
N LYS A 374 13.56 16.68 21.52
CA LYS A 374 14.68 16.90 22.45
C LYS A 374 15.48 18.16 22.15
N SER A 375 15.23 18.82 21.07
CA SER A 375 15.81 20.12 20.73
C SER A 375 15.29 21.25 21.64
N ALA A 376 15.97 22.39 21.63
CA ALA A 376 15.53 23.54 22.38
C ALA A 376 14.16 24.08 21.91
N GLU A 377 13.97 24.07 20.58
CA GLU A 377 12.77 24.54 19.92
C GLU A 377 12.08 23.38 19.16
N PRO A 378 10.74 23.35 19.07
CA PRO A 378 10.04 22.31 18.35
C PRO A 378 10.16 22.42 16.82
N LEU A 379 10.52 23.59 16.30
CA LEU A 379 10.55 23.89 14.88
C LEU A 379 11.96 24.28 14.45
N HIS A 380 12.52 23.56 13.48
CA HIS A 380 13.73 23.98 12.77
C HIS A 380 13.33 24.60 11.42
N LEU A 381 13.61 25.89 11.23
CA LEU A 381 13.06 26.65 10.14
C LEU A 381 14.15 27.30 9.27
N HIS A 382 13.99 27.17 7.94
CA HIS A 382 14.74 27.99 7.00
C HIS A 382 14.46 29.48 7.25
N PRO A 383 15.44 30.41 7.11
CA PRO A 383 15.26 31.84 7.40
C PRO A 383 14.09 32.51 6.64
N GLU A 384 13.75 32.02 5.45
CA GLU A 384 12.66 32.55 4.64
C GLU A 384 11.34 31.77 4.83
N ALA A 385 11.33 30.72 5.66
CA ALA A 385 10.11 29.98 5.94
C ALA A 385 9.12 30.84 6.72
N ARG A 386 7.84 30.70 6.40
CA ARG A 386 6.76 31.41 7.09
C ARG A 386 5.86 30.40 7.80
N VAL A 387 5.92 30.41 9.13
CA VAL A 387 5.09 29.50 9.93
C VAL A 387 4.14 30.33 10.80
N ARG A 388 2.87 29.95 10.78
CA ARG A 388 1.86 30.45 11.71
C ARG A 388 1.31 29.28 12.52
N ALA A 389 1.46 29.31 13.82
CA ALA A 389 0.92 28.33 14.75
C ALA A 389 -0.15 28.97 15.63
N VAL A 390 -1.32 28.32 15.75
CA VAL A 390 -2.44 28.79 16.58
C VAL A 390 -2.97 27.62 17.38
N ALA A 391 -3.18 27.82 18.68
CA ALA A 391 -3.69 26.81 19.61
C ALA A 391 -2.91 25.48 19.56
N CYS A 392 -1.60 25.55 19.32
CA CYS A 392 -0.70 24.40 19.37
C CYS A 392 -0.14 24.23 20.78
N PHE A 393 0.39 23.05 21.09
CA PHE A 393 0.95 22.74 22.41
C PHE A 393 2.36 22.15 22.26
N ASP A 394 3.28 22.62 23.10
CA ASP A 394 4.64 22.11 23.18
C ASP A 394 4.74 20.78 23.97
N LYS A 395 5.96 20.27 24.18
CA LYS A 395 6.22 19.04 24.92
C LYS A 395 5.80 19.11 26.41
N ASP A 396 5.72 20.28 26.95
CA ASP A 396 5.35 20.54 28.35
C ASP A 396 3.86 20.90 28.49
N ASN A 397 3.09 20.76 27.39
CA ASN A 397 1.68 21.15 27.24
C ASN A 397 1.43 22.66 27.44
N ASN A 398 2.41 23.52 27.26
CA ASN A 398 2.21 24.94 27.21
C ASN A 398 1.66 25.34 25.81
N LEU A 399 0.85 26.40 25.81
CA LEU A 399 0.37 26.99 24.59
C LEU A 399 1.56 27.49 23.74
N PHE A 400 1.64 27.03 22.50
CA PHE A 400 2.65 27.44 21.53
C PHE A 400 1.98 28.21 20.39
N GLU A 401 2.33 29.46 20.24
CA GLU A 401 1.86 30.36 19.17
C GLU A 401 3.06 30.99 18.47
N LYS A 402 2.97 31.12 17.12
CA LYS A 402 4.03 31.67 16.30
C LYS A 402 3.47 32.43 15.10
#